data_ce37102a9a1bf0b77925f8a3f094d54f
#
_entry.id   ce37102a9a1bf0b77925f8a3f094d54f
#
_cell.length_a   1.000
_cell.length_b   1.000
_cell.length_c   1.000
_cell.angle_alpha   90.00
_cell.angle_beta   90.00
_cell.angle_gamma   90.00
#
_symmetry.space_group_name_H-M   'P 1'
#
loop_
_entity.id
_entity.type
_entity.pdbx_description
1 polymer ?
#
loop_
_entity_poly.entity_id
_entity_poly.type
_entity_poly.pdbx_seq_one_letter_code
_entity_poly.pdbx_strand_id
1 'polypeptide(L)'
;MSDYIVRATAAGETVRAFAIKSTGLTAEARELHHTFPVVTAALGRLLSAGAMMGSMMKGEDDKLTLQMKGDGPIAQMTVTADSHGNVKGFAANPAVDIPLKRAGKLDVGGAVGKGFLTVIMDLGLKEPYNGQVEIQTGEIGDDLAYYFTVSEQTPSVVGLGVMVDTDSSVKHAGGFILQVMPDAAEETIAALEAKVAGAEPVTTMMDKGMSPEEILEYYLGDLGLKITEKQPVRYYCGCSKERVAGALATIGTDDLKEMIDDGEEIEVKCYFCNSAYKFSTEELKEILASR
;
A
#
# COMPACT_ATOMS: atom_id res chain seq x y z
N MET A 1 -15.16 -14.27 0.84
CA MET A 1 -15.42 -13.15 1.76
C MET A 1 -14.68 -11.95 1.20
N SER A 2 -15.32 -10.77 1.10
CA SER A 2 -14.72 -9.54 0.60
C SER A 2 -13.61 -9.04 1.53
N ASP A 3 -12.64 -8.33 0.99
CA ASP A 3 -11.61 -7.65 1.76
C ASP A 3 -12.16 -6.42 2.48
N TYR A 4 -11.62 -6.13 3.66
CA TYR A 4 -12.09 -5.01 4.48
C TYR A 4 -11.08 -4.59 5.54
N ILE A 5 -11.22 -3.35 6.01
CA ILE A 5 -10.52 -2.78 7.17
C ILE A 5 -11.48 -2.74 8.36
N VAL A 6 -10.93 -3.00 9.53
CA VAL A 6 -11.56 -2.74 10.83
C VAL A 6 -10.84 -1.59 11.49
N ARG A 7 -11.59 -0.59 11.95
CA ARG A 7 -11.09 0.49 12.79
C ARG A 7 -11.55 0.26 14.24
N ALA A 8 -10.68 0.55 15.18
CA ALA A 8 -10.96 0.33 16.58
C ALA A 8 -10.23 1.33 17.47
N THR A 9 -10.69 1.46 18.71
CA THR A 9 -9.99 2.14 19.79
C THR A 9 -9.89 1.22 21.01
N ALA A 10 -8.95 1.51 21.91
CA ALA A 10 -8.77 0.83 23.18
C ALA A 10 -8.20 1.77 24.23
N ALA A 11 -8.12 1.31 25.49
CA ALA A 11 -7.56 2.05 26.62
C ALA A 11 -8.13 3.48 26.76
N GLY A 12 -9.48 3.61 26.71
CA GLY A 12 -10.13 4.91 26.79
C GLY A 12 -9.83 5.84 25.62
N GLU A 13 -9.66 5.28 24.41
CA GLU A 13 -9.33 5.98 23.14
C GLU A 13 -7.88 6.49 23.03
N THR A 14 -7.03 6.14 24.00
CA THR A 14 -5.59 6.47 23.92
C THR A 14 -4.80 5.52 23.02
N VAL A 15 -5.41 4.43 22.54
CA VAL A 15 -4.88 3.57 21.48
C VAL A 15 -5.89 3.56 20.34
N ARG A 16 -5.44 3.88 19.13
CA ARG A 16 -6.21 3.63 17.89
C ARG A 16 -5.62 2.47 17.12
N ALA A 17 -6.47 1.71 16.48
CA ALA A 17 -6.08 0.49 15.80
C ALA A 17 -6.78 0.31 14.46
N PHE A 18 -6.06 -0.28 13.53
CA PHE A 18 -6.55 -0.68 12.22
C PHE A 18 -6.10 -2.10 11.95
N ALA A 19 -6.97 -2.92 11.42
CA ALA A 19 -6.58 -4.23 10.90
C ALA A 19 -7.26 -4.47 9.56
N ILE A 20 -6.58 -5.17 8.65
CA ILE A 20 -7.05 -5.40 7.28
C ILE A 20 -6.93 -6.86 6.88
N LYS A 21 -7.95 -7.34 6.19
CA LYS A 21 -7.86 -8.48 5.29
C LYS A 21 -7.79 -7.95 3.85
N SER A 22 -6.77 -8.31 3.11
CA SER A 22 -6.46 -7.80 1.77
C SER A 22 -6.06 -8.89 0.78
N THR A 23 -6.52 -10.13 1.00
CA THR A 23 -6.13 -11.30 0.20
C THR A 23 -6.56 -11.15 -1.25
N GLY A 24 -7.82 -10.76 -1.50
CA GLY A 24 -8.34 -10.56 -2.85
C GLY A 24 -7.69 -9.39 -3.57
N LEU A 25 -7.50 -8.28 -2.86
CA LEU A 25 -6.81 -7.09 -3.34
C LEU A 25 -5.36 -7.37 -3.77
N THR A 26 -4.63 -8.15 -2.97
CA THR A 26 -3.25 -8.55 -3.29
C THR A 26 -3.21 -9.55 -4.46
N ALA A 27 -4.16 -10.47 -4.52
CA ALA A 27 -4.29 -11.42 -5.63
C ALA A 27 -4.59 -10.69 -6.95
N GLU A 28 -5.49 -9.70 -6.94
CA GLU A 28 -5.80 -8.87 -8.10
C GLU A 28 -4.57 -8.08 -8.58
N ALA A 29 -3.82 -7.46 -7.66
CA ALA A 29 -2.57 -6.78 -8.01
C ALA A 29 -1.54 -7.73 -8.65
N ARG A 30 -1.42 -8.96 -8.09
CA ARG A 30 -0.54 -9.99 -8.65
C ARG A 30 -0.94 -10.37 -10.09
N GLU A 31 -2.21 -10.57 -10.35
CA GLU A 31 -2.71 -10.92 -11.70
C GLU A 31 -2.50 -9.78 -12.68
N LEU A 32 -2.83 -8.55 -12.32
CA LEU A 32 -2.66 -7.36 -13.17
C LEU A 32 -1.21 -7.10 -13.56
N HIS A 33 -0.28 -7.35 -12.64
CA HIS A 33 1.14 -7.01 -12.84
C HIS A 33 2.03 -8.23 -13.07
N HIS A 34 1.49 -9.46 -13.01
CA HIS A 34 2.22 -10.71 -13.13
C HIS A 34 3.43 -10.78 -12.19
N THR A 35 3.23 -10.36 -10.94
CA THR A 35 4.32 -10.27 -9.97
C THR A 35 4.81 -11.64 -9.52
N PHE A 36 6.12 -11.80 -9.40
CA PHE A 36 6.76 -12.96 -8.79
C PHE A 36 6.55 -12.98 -7.26
N PRO A 37 6.67 -14.14 -6.60
CA PRO A 37 6.29 -14.29 -5.19
C PRO A 37 6.84 -13.23 -4.23
N VAL A 38 8.13 -12.88 -4.34
CA VAL A 38 8.75 -11.87 -3.46
C VAL A 38 8.19 -10.47 -3.72
N VAL A 39 7.90 -10.13 -4.98
CA VAL A 39 7.27 -8.85 -5.34
C VAL A 39 5.80 -8.83 -4.92
N THR A 40 5.09 -9.93 -5.09
CA THR A 40 3.72 -10.10 -4.59
C THR A 40 3.66 -9.84 -3.07
N ALA A 41 4.61 -10.41 -2.33
CA ALA A 41 4.69 -10.20 -0.89
C ALA A 41 5.01 -8.74 -0.52
N ALA A 42 5.97 -8.13 -1.20
CA ALA A 42 6.36 -6.74 -0.98
C ALA A 42 5.21 -5.76 -1.32
N LEU A 43 4.68 -5.86 -2.54
CA LEU A 43 3.61 -4.97 -3.02
C LEU A 43 2.31 -5.17 -2.21
N GLY A 44 1.95 -6.41 -1.87
CA GLY A 44 0.76 -6.70 -1.08
C GLY A 44 0.83 -6.13 0.34
N ARG A 45 2.01 -6.14 0.99
CA ARG A 45 2.22 -5.46 2.28
C ARG A 45 2.04 -3.95 2.12
N LEU A 46 2.64 -3.35 1.09
CA LEU A 46 2.53 -1.90 0.86
C LEU A 46 1.09 -1.49 0.51
N LEU A 47 0.36 -2.30 -0.28
CA LEU A 47 -1.07 -2.11 -0.57
C LEU A 47 -1.93 -2.17 0.71
N SER A 48 -1.66 -3.16 1.58
CA SER A 48 -2.37 -3.29 2.86
C SER A 48 -2.15 -2.07 3.77
N ALA A 49 -0.90 -1.62 3.85
CA ALA A 49 -0.55 -0.41 4.60
C ALA A 49 -1.22 0.83 3.99
N GLY A 50 -1.12 0.99 2.67
CA GLY A 50 -1.74 2.11 1.94
C GLY A 50 -3.25 2.18 2.17
N ALA A 51 -3.95 1.03 2.12
CA ALA A 51 -5.38 0.97 2.38
C ALA A 51 -5.73 1.40 3.82
N MET A 52 -5.00 0.89 4.84
CA MET A 52 -5.21 1.32 6.23
C MET A 52 -4.89 2.80 6.44
N MET A 53 -3.77 3.29 5.90
CA MET A 53 -3.39 4.71 6.02
C MET A 53 -4.35 5.62 5.25
N GLY A 54 -4.82 5.21 4.07
CA GLY A 54 -5.85 5.91 3.32
C GLY A 54 -7.14 6.06 4.14
N SER A 55 -7.55 5.00 4.83
CA SER A 55 -8.72 5.04 5.71
C SER A 55 -8.57 5.98 6.92
N MET A 56 -7.35 6.44 7.26
CA MET A 56 -7.11 7.43 8.33
C MET A 56 -7.41 8.86 7.88
N MET A 57 -7.47 9.11 6.56
CA MET A 57 -7.75 10.42 6.01
C MET A 57 -9.22 10.81 6.23
N LYS A 58 -9.50 12.11 6.29
CA LYS A 58 -10.81 12.64 6.68
C LYS A 58 -11.58 13.27 5.53
N GLY A 59 -10.86 13.80 4.53
CA GLY A 59 -11.47 14.43 3.36
C GLY A 59 -11.88 13.38 2.33
N GLU A 60 -13.01 13.61 1.66
CA GLU A 60 -13.51 12.71 0.61
C GLU A 60 -12.57 12.64 -0.60
N ASP A 61 -11.89 13.74 -0.90
CA ASP A 61 -10.97 13.85 -2.02
C ASP A 61 -9.51 13.62 -1.65
N ASP A 62 -9.23 13.38 -0.35
CA ASP A 62 -7.87 13.14 0.14
C ASP A 62 -7.25 11.91 -0.54
N LYS A 63 -5.96 12.03 -0.86
CA LYS A 63 -5.19 10.95 -1.48
C LYS A 63 -3.88 10.74 -0.77
N LEU A 64 -3.58 9.48 -0.53
CA LEU A 64 -2.30 9.02 -0.02
C LEU A 64 -1.49 8.39 -1.14
N THR A 65 -0.21 8.69 -1.21
CA THR A 65 0.75 7.94 -2.01
C THR A 65 1.90 7.47 -1.13
N LEU A 66 2.15 6.17 -1.14
CA LEU A 66 3.32 5.53 -0.56
C LEU A 66 4.29 5.16 -1.68
N GLN A 67 5.53 5.57 -1.55
CA GLN A 67 6.58 5.21 -2.50
C GLN A 67 7.77 4.64 -1.76
N MET A 68 8.13 3.40 -2.05
CA MET A 68 9.39 2.80 -1.61
C MET A 68 10.34 2.74 -2.80
N LYS A 69 11.46 3.44 -2.71
CA LYS A 69 12.53 3.44 -3.72
C LYS A 69 13.81 2.95 -3.07
N GLY A 70 14.29 1.79 -3.52
CA GLY A 70 15.47 1.14 -2.98
C GLY A 70 16.47 0.73 -4.07
N ASP A 71 17.65 0.33 -3.64
CA ASP A 71 18.72 -0.18 -4.50
C ASP A 71 18.62 -1.69 -4.77
N GLY A 72 17.61 -2.35 -4.19
CA GLY A 72 17.30 -3.76 -4.46
C GLY A 72 16.65 -3.96 -5.83
N PRO A 73 16.52 -5.23 -6.27
CA PRO A 73 16.07 -5.55 -7.63
C PRO A 73 14.62 -5.14 -7.96
N ILE A 74 13.75 -4.89 -6.98
CA ILE A 74 12.41 -4.31 -7.22
C ILE A 74 12.52 -2.86 -7.70
N ALA A 75 13.57 -2.15 -7.33
CA ALA A 75 13.87 -0.74 -7.58
C ALA A 75 12.85 0.22 -6.94
N GLN A 76 11.57 0.13 -7.28
CA GLN A 76 10.54 1.01 -6.76
C GLN A 76 9.19 0.31 -6.69
N MET A 77 8.44 0.63 -5.64
CA MET A 77 7.00 0.35 -5.54
C MET A 77 6.25 1.64 -5.24
N THR A 78 5.10 1.81 -5.86
CA THR A 78 4.21 2.95 -5.62
C THR A 78 2.81 2.44 -5.35
N VAL A 79 2.20 2.92 -4.27
CA VAL A 79 0.81 2.63 -3.89
C VAL A 79 0.08 3.94 -3.68
N THR A 80 -1.13 4.04 -4.21
CA THR A 80 -2.03 5.18 -3.97
C THR A 80 -3.33 4.67 -3.37
N ALA A 81 -3.82 5.33 -2.33
CA ALA A 81 -5.06 5.01 -1.65
C ALA A 81 -5.89 6.28 -1.38
N ASP A 82 -7.18 6.12 -1.15
CA ASP A 82 -8.10 7.17 -0.74
C ASP A 82 -8.84 6.81 0.56
N SER A 83 -9.66 7.73 1.07
CA SER A 83 -10.47 7.54 2.28
C SER A 83 -11.62 6.54 2.09
N HIS A 84 -11.95 6.15 0.86
CA HIS A 84 -13.06 5.26 0.51
C HIS A 84 -12.68 3.78 0.42
N GLY A 85 -11.43 3.42 0.75
CA GLY A 85 -10.93 2.05 0.67
C GLY A 85 -10.55 1.61 -0.75
N ASN A 86 -10.45 2.54 -1.69
CA ASN A 86 -9.85 2.25 -2.99
C ASN A 86 -8.33 2.33 -2.88
N VAL A 87 -7.65 1.30 -3.36
CA VAL A 87 -6.19 1.27 -3.38
C VAL A 87 -5.71 0.67 -4.70
N LYS A 88 -4.57 1.13 -5.17
CA LYS A 88 -3.87 0.63 -6.36
C LYS A 88 -2.37 0.80 -6.18
N GLY A 89 -1.59 -0.02 -6.86
CA GLY A 89 -0.14 0.07 -6.77
C GLY A 89 0.55 -0.78 -7.82
N PHE A 90 1.83 -0.54 -8.00
CA PHE A 90 2.68 -1.31 -8.91
C PHE A 90 4.12 -1.36 -8.39
N ALA A 91 4.88 -2.32 -8.92
CA ALA A 91 6.31 -2.42 -8.76
C ALA A 91 7.00 -2.14 -10.10
N ALA A 92 8.12 -1.39 -10.07
CA ALA A 92 8.87 -1.06 -11.29
C ALA A 92 9.45 -2.33 -11.95
N ASN A 93 9.89 -3.31 -11.15
CA ASN A 93 10.27 -4.61 -11.64
C ASN A 93 9.40 -5.71 -10.98
N PRO A 94 8.39 -6.22 -11.68
CA PRO A 94 7.50 -7.24 -11.14
C PRO A 94 8.09 -8.66 -11.17
N ALA A 95 9.11 -8.92 -11.98
CA ALA A 95 9.66 -10.25 -12.24
C ALA A 95 10.99 -10.49 -11.50
N VAL A 96 11.02 -10.12 -10.20
CA VAL A 96 12.20 -10.37 -9.35
C VAL A 96 12.12 -11.76 -8.76
N ASP A 97 13.18 -12.54 -8.97
CA ASP A 97 13.39 -13.84 -8.34
C ASP A 97 14.73 -13.83 -7.63
N ILE A 98 14.71 -13.96 -6.31
CA ILE A 98 15.90 -14.00 -5.47
C ILE A 98 15.79 -15.16 -4.46
N PRO A 99 16.92 -15.66 -3.94
CA PRO A 99 16.90 -16.72 -2.95
C PRO A 99 16.06 -16.36 -1.72
N LEU A 100 15.45 -17.38 -1.12
CA LEU A 100 14.75 -17.22 0.15
C LEU A 100 15.71 -16.71 1.25
N LYS A 101 15.24 -15.84 2.13
CA LYS A 101 15.97 -15.39 3.32
C LYS A 101 16.31 -16.56 4.26
N ARG A 102 15.38 -17.50 4.37
CA ARG A 102 15.47 -18.79 5.06
C ARG A 102 14.35 -19.70 4.58
N ALA A 103 14.39 -20.99 4.92
CA ALA A 103 13.34 -21.93 4.53
C ALA A 103 11.94 -21.37 4.82
N GLY A 104 11.10 -21.30 3.80
CA GLY A 104 9.72 -20.79 3.86
C GLY A 104 9.57 -19.28 4.04
N LYS A 105 10.65 -18.48 4.01
CA LYS A 105 10.56 -17.01 4.12
C LYS A 105 11.15 -16.31 2.89
N LEU A 106 10.31 -15.59 2.15
CA LEU A 106 10.72 -14.69 1.07
C LEU A 106 11.61 -13.56 1.63
N ASP A 107 12.64 -13.17 0.88
CA ASP A 107 13.55 -12.08 1.25
C ASP A 107 13.05 -10.73 0.72
N VAL A 108 11.97 -10.23 1.31
CA VAL A 108 11.39 -8.94 0.92
C VAL A 108 12.36 -7.80 1.15
N GLY A 109 13.07 -7.79 2.29
CA GLY A 109 14.08 -6.78 2.59
C GLY A 109 15.21 -6.75 1.57
N GLY A 110 15.74 -7.92 1.17
CA GLY A 110 16.74 -8.01 0.10
C GLY A 110 16.22 -7.58 -1.27
N ALA A 111 14.95 -7.84 -1.56
CA ALA A 111 14.31 -7.42 -2.81
C ALA A 111 14.09 -5.90 -2.90
N VAL A 112 13.81 -5.24 -1.78
CA VAL A 112 13.63 -3.78 -1.67
C VAL A 112 14.98 -3.06 -1.61
N GLY A 113 15.90 -3.55 -0.77
CA GLY A 113 17.21 -2.93 -0.55
C GLY A 113 17.16 -1.66 0.30
N LYS A 114 18.25 -0.87 0.24
CA LYS A 114 18.38 0.41 0.94
C LYS A 114 17.85 1.56 0.09
N GLY A 115 17.32 2.59 0.73
CA GLY A 115 16.77 3.74 0.04
C GLY A 115 15.80 4.53 0.90
N PHE A 116 14.68 4.94 0.34
CA PHE A 116 13.72 5.83 1.02
C PHE A 116 12.28 5.32 0.91
N LEU A 117 11.56 5.45 2.02
CA LEU A 117 10.11 5.43 2.07
C LEU A 117 9.63 6.88 2.06
N THR A 118 8.80 7.23 1.09
CA THR A 118 8.16 8.54 0.96
C THR A 118 6.65 8.39 1.11
N VAL A 119 6.06 9.23 1.94
CA VAL A 119 4.61 9.31 2.17
C VAL A 119 4.13 10.69 1.73
N ILE A 120 3.24 10.74 0.75
CA ILE A 120 2.68 11.97 0.21
C ILE A 120 1.18 11.96 0.52
N MET A 121 0.69 13.00 1.19
CA MET A 121 -0.74 13.20 1.47
C MET A 121 -1.22 14.47 0.77
N ASP A 122 -2.06 14.28 -0.24
CA ASP A 122 -2.79 15.37 -0.90
C ASP A 122 -4.11 15.57 -0.15
N LEU A 123 -4.17 16.63 0.61
CA LEU A 123 -5.30 17.02 1.45
C LEU A 123 -6.07 18.22 0.86
N GLY A 124 -5.95 18.45 -0.45
CA GLY A 124 -6.55 19.61 -1.12
C GLY A 124 -5.92 20.94 -0.76
N LEU A 125 -4.75 20.94 -0.12
CA LEU A 125 -3.98 22.16 0.19
C LEU A 125 -3.14 22.58 -1.01
N LYS A 126 -2.59 23.80 -0.94
CA LYS A 126 -1.74 24.37 -2.02
C LYS A 126 -0.56 23.44 -2.38
N GLU A 127 0.01 22.79 -1.38
CA GLU A 127 1.09 21.79 -1.54
C GLU A 127 0.74 20.56 -0.73
N PRO A 128 0.98 19.35 -1.26
CA PRO A 128 0.78 18.12 -0.51
C PRO A 128 1.80 18.03 0.64
N TYR A 129 1.39 17.40 1.73
CA TYR A 129 2.32 17.00 2.78
C TYR A 129 3.24 15.90 2.23
N ASN A 130 4.53 16.01 2.50
CA ASN A 130 5.53 15.05 2.05
C ASN A 130 6.48 14.70 3.22
N GLY A 131 6.40 13.45 3.68
CA GLY A 131 7.29 12.87 4.67
C GLY A 131 8.19 11.81 4.03
N GLN A 132 9.47 11.84 4.36
CA GLN A 132 10.45 10.87 3.84
C GLN A 132 11.36 10.37 4.95
N VAL A 133 11.60 9.06 4.96
CA VAL A 133 12.54 8.40 5.88
C VAL A 133 13.40 7.38 5.13
N GLU A 134 14.59 7.10 5.66
CA GLU A 134 15.42 6.00 5.15
C GLU A 134 14.76 4.64 5.44
N ILE A 135 14.86 3.72 4.50
CA ILE A 135 14.45 2.33 4.66
C ILE A 135 15.37 1.67 5.70
N GLN A 136 14.79 1.13 6.76
CA GLN A 136 15.52 0.50 7.85
C GLN A 136 15.81 -0.98 7.57
N THR A 137 14.77 -1.71 7.17
CA THR A 137 14.85 -3.17 6.97
C THR A 137 14.38 -3.63 5.59
N GLY A 138 13.56 -2.83 4.93
CA GLY A 138 12.86 -3.20 3.69
C GLY A 138 11.72 -4.23 3.91
N GLU A 139 11.43 -4.62 5.16
CA GLU A 139 10.29 -5.50 5.47
C GLU A 139 8.95 -4.75 5.47
N ILE A 140 8.96 -3.46 5.12
CA ILE A 140 7.82 -2.55 4.96
C ILE A 140 7.11 -2.20 6.28
N GLY A 141 6.75 -3.20 7.10
CA GLY A 141 6.13 -2.95 8.41
C GLY A 141 7.03 -2.16 9.35
N ASP A 142 8.29 -2.57 9.46
CA ASP A 142 9.29 -1.90 10.29
C ASP A 142 9.56 -0.48 9.76
N ASP A 143 9.64 -0.32 8.44
CA ASP A 143 9.91 0.97 7.80
C ASP A 143 8.78 1.97 8.02
N LEU A 144 7.52 1.49 8.00
CA LEU A 144 6.36 2.30 8.32
C LEU A 144 6.25 2.63 9.82
N ALA A 145 6.58 1.68 10.71
CA ALA A 145 6.64 1.95 12.15
C ALA A 145 7.67 3.05 12.45
N TYR A 146 8.82 2.99 11.78
CA TYR A 146 9.85 4.02 11.86
C TYR A 146 9.34 5.37 11.32
N TYR A 147 8.66 5.38 10.15
CA TYR A 147 8.05 6.59 9.58
C TYR A 147 7.06 7.24 10.56
N PHE A 148 6.14 6.46 11.12
CA PHE A 148 5.16 6.99 12.07
C PHE A 148 5.84 7.61 13.31
N THR A 149 6.90 6.98 13.80
CA THR A 149 7.61 7.46 14.98
C THR A 149 8.39 8.75 14.70
N VAL A 150 9.13 8.79 13.58
CA VAL A 150 10.07 9.90 13.29
C VAL A 150 9.39 11.06 12.59
N SER A 151 8.50 10.78 11.62
CA SER A 151 7.85 11.80 10.80
C SER A 151 6.53 12.27 11.39
N GLU A 152 5.70 11.34 11.87
CA GLU A 152 4.37 11.64 12.43
C GLU A 152 4.39 11.82 13.96
N GLN A 153 5.51 11.55 14.61
CA GLN A 153 5.68 11.57 16.08
C GLN A 153 4.61 10.73 16.81
N THR A 154 4.17 9.67 16.17
CA THR A 154 3.14 8.76 16.68
C THR A 154 3.74 7.36 16.84
N PRO A 155 4.09 6.93 18.07
CA PRO A 155 4.61 5.58 18.30
C PRO A 155 3.62 4.53 17.79
N SER A 156 4.11 3.65 16.92
CA SER A 156 3.24 2.73 16.19
C SER A 156 3.84 1.33 16.11
N VAL A 157 2.98 0.33 16.19
CA VAL A 157 3.30 -1.06 15.85
C VAL A 157 2.63 -1.38 14.52
N VAL A 158 3.40 -1.87 13.55
CA VAL A 158 2.92 -2.21 12.23
C VAL A 158 3.25 -3.66 11.92
N GLY A 159 2.22 -4.50 11.82
CA GLY A 159 2.35 -5.90 11.42
C GLY A 159 1.73 -6.11 10.04
N LEU A 160 2.55 -6.45 9.05
CA LEU A 160 2.11 -6.71 7.67
C LEU A 160 2.56 -8.10 7.23
N GLY A 161 1.69 -8.80 6.50
CA GLY A 161 2.00 -10.12 6.03
C GLY A 161 1.29 -10.48 4.74
N VAL A 162 2.02 -11.19 3.88
CA VAL A 162 1.49 -11.85 2.68
C VAL A 162 2.06 -13.26 2.64
N MET A 163 1.20 -14.25 2.56
CA MET A 163 1.55 -15.63 2.36
C MET A 163 1.25 -16.02 0.92
N VAL A 164 2.30 -16.40 0.20
CA VAL A 164 2.21 -16.87 -1.18
C VAL A 164 2.42 -18.39 -1.16
N ASP A 165 1.53 -19.13 -1.81
CA ASP A 165 1.60 -20.58 -1.89
C ASP A 165 2.61 -21.02 -2.97
N THR A 166 2.90 -22.32 -3.03
CA THR A 166 3.86 -22.93 -3.96
C THR A 166 3.47 -22.79 -5.43
N ASP A 167 2.17 -22.65 -5.73
CA ASP A 167 1.64 -22.32 -7.05
C ASP A 167 1.68 -20.81 -7.37
N SER A 168 2.30 -20.02 -6.50
CA SER A 168 2.38 -18.55 -6.55
C SER A 168 1.06 -17.83 -6.28
N SER A 169 -0.03 -18.51 -5.89
CA SER A 169 -1.26 -17.86 -5.48
C SER A 169 -1.12 -17.16 -4.12
N VAL A 170 -1.93 -16.11 -3.89
CA VAL A 170 -1.97 -15.43 -2.60
C VAL A 170 -2.91 -16.18 -1.66
N LYS A 171 -2.33 -16.85 -0.66
CA LYS A 171 -3.10 -17.59 0.34
C LYS A 171 -3.73 -16.67 1.38
N HIS A 172 -2.93 -15.75 1.94
CA HIS A 172 -3.36 -14.74 2.90
C HIS A 172 -2.59 -13.45 2.67
N ALA A 173 -3.29 -12.32 2.80
CA ALA A 173 -2.68 -10.99 2.86
C ALA A 173 -3.46 -10.11 3.84
N GLY A 174 -2.75 -9.29 4.59
CA GLY A 174 -3.34 -8.36 5.56
C GLY A 174 -2.32 -7.86 6.56
N GLY A 175 -2.85 -7.31 7.64
CA GLY A 175 -2.01 -6.77 8.68
C GLY A 175 -2.77 -5.87 9.65
N PHE A 176 -2.02 -5.14 10.46
CA PHE A 176 -2.56 -4.19 11.42
C PHE A 176 -1.61 -3.01 11.65
N ILE A 177 -2.16 -1.93 12.12
CA ILE A 177 -1.46 -0.74 12.64
C ILE A 177 -2.08 -0.43 13.99
N LEU A 178 -1.25 -0.39 15.04
CA LEU A 178 -1.64 0.06 16.39
C LEU A 178 -0.86 1.34 16.68
N GLN A 179 -1.54 2.38 17.12
CA GLN A 179 -0.94 3.68 17.37
C GLN A 179 -1.29 4.17 18.77
N VAL A 180 -0.25 4.56 19.49
CA VAL A 180 -0.39 5.10 20.84
C VAL A 180 -0.50 6.62 20.78
N MET A 181 -1.57 7.15 21.38
CA MET A 181 -1.79 8.60 21.45
C MET A 181 -0.99 9.22 22.60
N PRO A 182 -0.70 10.53 22.54
CA PRO A 182 0.17 11.20 23.53
C PRO A 182 -0.28 11.04 25.00
N ASP A 183 -1.58 10.87 25.24
CA ASP A 183 -2.16 10.78 26.59
C ASP A 183 -2.25 9.34 27.12
N ALA A 184 -1.62 8.36 26.44
CA ALA A 184 -1.62 6.98 26.89
C ALA A 184 -0.78 6.79 28.15
N ALA A 185 -1.34 6.05 29.12
CA ALA A 185 -0.62 5.71 30.33
C ALA A 185 0.55 4.75 30.08
N GLU A 186 1.61 4.85 30.86
CA GLU A 186 2.81 3.97 30.71
C GLU A 186 2.45 2.49 30.84
N GLU A 187 1.48 2.15 31.68
CA GLU A 187 0.98 0.78 31.85
C GLU A 187 0.34 0.25 30.57
N THR A 188 -0.35 1.10 29.80
CA THR A 188 -0.94 0.74 28.50
C THR A 188 0.15 0.44 27.49
N ILE A 189 1.19 1.26 27.45
CA ILE A 189 2.34 1.08 26.55
C ILE A 189 3.06 -0.25 26.88
N ALA A 190 3.37 -0.47 28.16
CA ALA A 190 4.05 -1.68 28.62
C ALA A 190 3.23 -2.95 28.32
N ALA A 191 1.91 -2.91 28.52
CA ALA A 191 1.03 -4.03 28.20
C ALA A 191 1.02 -4.35 26.71
N LEU A 192 0.98 -3.31 25.85
CA LEU A 192 1.03 -3.48 24.39
C LEU A 192 2.36 -4.03 23.93
N GLU A 193 3.47 -3.51 24.43
CA GLU A 193 4.82 -3.99 24.14
C GLU A 193 4.99 -5.48 24.51
N ALA A 194 4.50 -5.90 25.67
CA ALA A 194 4.55 -7.29 26.10
C ALA A 194 3.73 -8.21 25.17
N LYS A 195 2.57 -7.78 24.72
CA LYS A 195 1.74 -8.52 23.74
C LYS A 195 2.45 -8.63 22.38
N VAL A 196 3.05 -7.54 21.90
CA VAL A 196 3.76 -7.52 20.62
C VAL A 196 5.00 -8.40 20.64
N ALA A 197 5.78 -8.36 21.72
CA ALA A 197 7.00 -9.16 21.86
C ALA A 197 6.72 -10.68 21.87
N GLY A 198 5.56 -11.09 22.37
CA GLY A 198 5.13 -12.51 22.41
C GLY A 198 4.31 -12.96 21.20
N ALA A 199 4.04 -12.08 20.24
CA ALA A 199 3.12 -12.36 19.15
C ALA A 199 3.73 -13.23 18.05
N GLU A 200 2.90 -14.07 17.48
CA GLU A 200 3.21 -14.77 16.24
C GLU A 200 3.15 -13.81 15.04
N PRO A 201 3.82 -14.15 13.93
CA PRO A 201 3.65 -13.40 12.68
C PRO A 201 2.17 -13.31 12.28
N VAL A 202 1.75 -12.14 11.79
CA VAL A 202 0.35 -11.91 11.38
C VAL A 202 -0.13 -12.90 10.31
N THR A 203 0.76 -13.38 9.44
CA THR A 203 0.46 -14.45 8.47
C THR A 203 0.08 -15.76 9.14
N THR A 204 0.71 -16.10 10.26
CA THR A 204 0.36 -17.30 11.05
C THR A 204 -1.01 -17.14 11.71
N MET A 205 -1.32 -15.95 12.22
CA MET A 205 -2.66 -15.64 12.77
C MET A 205 -3.75 -15.82 11.71
N MET A 206 -3.52 -15.26 10.52
CA MET A 206 -4.44 -15.39 9.37
C MET A 206 -4.57 -16.85 8.89
N ASP A 207 -3.48 -17.62 8.89
CA ASP A 207 -3.50 -19.04 8.48
C ASP A 207 -4.27 -19.93 9.48
N LYS A 208 -4.34 -19.50 10.73
CA LYS A 208 -5.22 -20.09 11.76
C LYS A 208 -6.68 -19.67 11.62
N GLY A 209 -7.01 -18.81 10.64
CA GLY A 209 -8.36 -18.35 10.35
C GLY A 209 -8.78 -17.10 11.11
N MET A 210 -7.86 -16.42 11.82
CA MET A 210 -8.21 -15.18 12.55
C MET A 210 -8.64 -14.08 11.58
N SER A 211 -9.78 -13.48 11.88
CA SER A 211 -10.28 -12.26 11.24
C SER A 211 -9.50 -11.03 11.70
N PRO A 212 -9.61 -9.89 10.99
CA PRO A 212 -9.05 -8.61 11.46
C PRO A 212 -9.47 -8.24 12.88
N GLU A 213 -10.73 -8.49 13.24
CA GLU A 213 -11.27 -8.26 14.58
C GLU A 213 -10.58 -9.12 15.63
N GLU A 214 -10.40 -10.41 15.35
CA GLU A 214 -9.74 -11.34 16.27
C GLU A 214 -8.26 -11.04 16.43
N ILE A 215 -7.60 -10.53 15.38
CA ILE A 215 -6.22 -10.01 15.47
C ILE A 215 -6.17 -8.80 16.41
N LEU A 216 -7.10 -7.84 16.28
CA LEU A 216 -7.17 -6.70 17.20
C LEU A 216 -7.54 -7.14 18.63
N GLU A 217 -8.42 -8.12 18.78
CA GLU A 217 -8.78 -8.67 20.09
C GLU A 217 -7.58 -9.31 20.79
N TYR A 218 -6.71 -10.01 20.03
CA TYR A 218 -5.48 -10.58 20.56
C TYR A 218 -4.57 -9.52 21.21
N TYR A 219 -4.42 -8.35 20.58
CA TYR A 219 -3.53 -7.29 21.07
C TYR A 219 -4.19 -6.39 22.12
N LEU A 220 -5.48 -6.10 21.97
CA LEU A 220 -6.16 -4.99 22.63
C LEU A 220 -7.36 -5.43 23.49
N GLY A 221 -7.73 -6.71 23.49
CA GLY A 221 -8.90 -7.21 24.23
C GLY A 221 -8.84 -6.86 25.72
N ASP A 222 -7.69 -7.09 26.36
CA ASP A 222 -7.47 -6.76 27.78
C ASP A 222 -7.45 -5.23 28.05
N LEU A 223 -7.36 -4.41 27.00
CA LEU A 223 -7.37 -2.94 27.07
C LEU A 223 -8.73 -2.33 26.72
N GLY A 224 -9.79 -3.14 26.66
CA GLY A 224 -11.15 -2.68 26.39
C GLY A 224 -11.34 -2.25 24.93
N LEU A 225 -10.98 -3.13 24.00
CA LEU A 225 -11.17 -2.95 22.55
C LEU A 225 -12.61 -2.56 22.21
N LYS A 226 -12.76 -1.54 21.38
CA LYS A 226 -14.03 -1.12 20.79
C LYS A 226 -13.88 -1.01 19.29
N ILE A 227 -14.54 -1.88 18.54
CA ILE A 227 -14.65 -1.76 17.09
C ILE A 227 -15.54 -0.56 16.77
N THR A 228 -15.03 0.38 15.98
CA THR A 228 -15.75 1.61 15.62
C THR A 228 -16.32 1.58 14.22
N GLU A 229 -15.64 0.91 13.29
CA GLU A 229 -16.04 0.89 11.88
C GLU A 229 -15.52 -0.34 11.16
N LYS A 230 -16.25 -0.77 10.12
CA LYS A 230 -15.79 -1.73 9.10
C LYS A 230 -15.96 -1.09 7.73
N GLN A 231 -14.89 -1.05 6.97
CA GLN A 231 -14.86 -0.44 5.64
C GLN A 231 -14.41 -1.46 4.59
N PRO A 232 -15.18 -1.69 3.52
CA PRO A 232 -14.73 -2.53 2.42
C PRO A 232 -13.53 -1.90 1.72
N VAL A 233 -12.62 -2.75 1.22
CA VAL A 233 -11.47 -2.31 0.41
C VAL A 233 -11.44 -3.08 -0.91
N ARG A 234 -10.88 -2.43 -1.93
CA ARG A 234 -10.73 -3.04 -3.26
C ARG A 234 -9.53 -2.46 -4.00
N TYR A 235 -9.01 -3.24 -4.92
CA TYR A 235 -8.13 -2.70 -5.95
C TYR A 235 -8.96 -1.85 -6.91
N TYR A 236 -8.60 -0.59 -7.10
CA TYR A 236 -9.37 0.28 -7.98
C TYR A 236 -8.47 1.28 -8.69
N CYS A 237 -8.44 1.17 -10.01
CA CYS A 237 -7.77 2.14 -10.87
C CYS A 237 -8.83 2.88 -11.70
N GLY A 238 -9.19 4.07 -11.30
CA GLY A 238 -10.16 4.89 -12.06
C GLY A 238 -9.56 5.50 -13.34
N CYS A 239 -8.66 4.79 -14.07
CA CYS A 239 -8.16 5.27 -15.35
C CYS A 239 -9.22 5.07 -16.46
N SER A 240 -9.17 5.93 -17.46
CA SER A 240 -9.97 5.85 -18.67
C SER A 240 -9.20 6.45 -19.85
N LYS A 241 -9.67 6.23 -21.08
CA LYS A 241 -9.04 6.80 -22.28
C LYS A 241 -8.99 8.32 -22.20
N GLU A 242 -10.04 8.96 -21.68
CA GLU A 242 -10.15 10.41 -21.52
C GLU A 242 -9.10 10.94 -20.51
N ARG A 243 -8.88 10.22 -19.39
CA ARG A 243 -7.85 10.61 -18.42
C ARG A 243 -6.45 10.45 -18.98
N VAL A 244 -6.20 9.42 -19.78
CA VAL A 244 -4.91 9.23 -20.45
C VAL A 244 -4.72 10.29 -21.53
N ALA A 245 -5.76 10.66 -22.31
CA ALA A 245 -5.73 11.78 -23.24
C ALA A 245 -5.40 13.11 -22.54
N GLY A 246 -5.99 13.36 -21.36
CA GLY A 246 -5.64 14.50 -20.51
C GLY A 246 -4.18 14.51 -20.09
N ALA A 247 -3.60 13.34 -19.76
CA ALA A 247 -2.17 13.23 -19.46
C ALA A 247 -1.30 13.49 -20.69
N LEU A 248 -1.66 12.95 -21.86
CA LEU A 248 -1.00 13.24 -23.13
C LEU A 248 -1.06 14.73 -23.48
N ALA A 249 -2.15 15.43 -23.13
CA ALA A 249 -2.27 16.85 -23.29
C ALA A 249 -1.24 17.66 -22.47
N THR A 250 -0.57 17.10 -21.47
CA THR A 250 0.43 17.77 -20.63
C THR A 250 1.88 17.57 -21.07
N ILE A 251 2.16 16.64 -21.98
CA ILE A 251 3.52 16.42 -22.53
C ILE A 251 3.94 17.59 -23.42
N GLY A 252 5.23 17.67 -23.76
CA GLY A 252 5.76 18.74 -24.63
C GLY A 252 5.02 18.81 -25.99
N THR A 253 4.80 20.03 -26.49
CA THR A 253 4.14 20.22 -27.80
C THR A 253 4.94 19.57 -28.92
N ASP A 254 6.26 19.62 -28.84
CA ASP A 254 7.14 19.06 -29.87
C ASP A 254 7.15 17.53 -29.82
N ASP A 255 7.14 16.94 -28.61
CA ASP A 255 7.03 15.48 -28.45
C ASP A 255 5.71 14.94 -29.03
N LEU A 256 4.59 15.66 -28.79
CA LEU A 256 3.28 15.27 -29.31
C LEU A 256 3.21 15.42 -30.86
N LYS A 257 3.88 16.44 -31.43
CA LYS A 257 4.01 16.59 -32.90
C LYS A 257 4.85 15.49 -33.51
N GLU A 258 5.96 15.10 -32.86
CA GLU A 258 6.79 13.98 -33.32
C GLU A 258 5.96 12.69 -33.41
N MET A 259 5.17 12.37 -32.37
CA MET A 259 4.24 11.22 -32.39
C MET A 259 3.20 11.31 -33.53
N ILE A 260 2.73 12.51 -33.87
CA ILE A 260 1.78 12.73 -34.99
C ILE A 260 2.47 12.54 -36.34
N ASP A 261 3.70 13.06 -36.47
CA ASP A 261 4.46 13.02 -37.73
C ASP A 261 4.96 11.61 -38.06
N ASP A 262 5.20 10.77 -37.05
CA ASP A 262 5.51 9.35 -37.21
C ASP A 262 4.36 8.58 -37.87
N GLY A 263 3.14 9.07 -37.79
CA GLY A 263 1.97 8.54 -38.51
C GLY A 263 1.47 7.20 -38.01
N GLU A 264 1.98 6.71 -36.87
CA GLU A 264 1.60 5.44 -36.27
C GLU A 264 0.62 5.61 -35.10
N GLU A 265 -0.19 4.57 -34.86
CA GLU A 265 -1.01 4.49 -33.64
C GLU A 265 -0.09 4.28 -32.43
N ILE A 266 -0.25 5.09 -31.37
CA ILE A 266 0.49 4.90 -30.13
C ILE A 266 -0.31 4.09 -29.12
N GLU A 267 0.37 3.30 -28.31
CA GLU A 267 -0.23 2.59 -27.15
C GLU A 267 0.35 3.15 -25.84
N VAL A 268 -0.55 3.61 -24.96
CA VAL A 268 -0.19 4.08 -23.63
C VAL A 268 -0.73 3.11 -22.59
N LYS A 269 0.13 2.56 -21.75
CA LYS A 269 -0.24 1.65 -20.66
C LYS A 269 -0.36 2.38 -19.33
N CYS A 270 -1.41 2.08 -18.61
CA CYS A 270 -1.56 2.54 -17.23
C CYS A 270 -0.66 1.71 -16.30
N TYR A 271 0.31 2.33 -15.65
CA TYR A 271 1.18 1.63 -14.69
C TYR A 271 0.44 0.97 -13.53
N PHE A 272 -0.73 1.49 -13.13
CA PHE A 272 -1.48 0.96 -12.00
C PHE A 272 -2.35 -0.27 -12.32
N CYS A 273 -2.78 -0.49 -13.56
CA CYS A 273 -3.66 -1.61 -13.89
C CYS A 273 -3.30 -2.32 -15.20
N ASN A 274 -2.20 -1.94 -15.84
CA ASN A 274 -1.76 -2.47 -17.13
C ASN A 274 -2.77 -2.35 -18.28
N SER A 275 -3.90 -1.62 -18.10
CA SER A 275 -4.81 -1.33 -19.21
C SER A 275 -4.09 -0.53 -20.28
N ALA A 276 -4.21 -0.99 -21.54
CA ALA A 276 -3.64 -0.34 -22.69
C ALA A 276 -4.69 0.52 -23.40
N TYR A 277 -4.32 1.73 -23.73
CA TYR A 277 -5.15 2.69 -24.46
C TYR A 277 -4.43 3.08 -25.75
N LYS A 278 -5.11 2.92 -26.86
CA LYS A 278 -4.59 3.24 -28.18
C LYS A 278 -5.13 4.58 -28.64
N PHE A 279 -4.24 5.36 -29.28
CA PHE A 279 -4.55 6.67 -29.84
C PHE A 279 -4.09 6.72 -31.28
N SER A 280 -5.06 7.00 -32.18
CA SER A 280 -4.76 7.24 -33.59
C SER A 280 -4.10 8.61 -33.78
N THR A 281 -3.50 8.82 -34.92
CA THR A 281 -2.90 10.11 -35.29
C THR A 281 -3.94 11.25 -35.28
N GLU A 282 -5.20 10.95 -35.65
CA GLU A 282 -6.30 11.91 -35.60
C GLU A 282 -6.63 12.31 -34.15
N GLU A 283 -6.74 11.34 -33.23
CA GLU A 283 -6.97 11.60 -31.82
C GLU A 283 -5.82 12.42 -31.19
N LEU A 284 -4.56 12.16 -31.56
CA LEU A 284 -3.42 12.96 -31.11
C LEU A 284 -3.49 14.41 -31.63
N LYS A 285 -3.94 14.63 -32.87
CA LYS A 285 -4.18 15.99 -33.41
C LYS A 285 -5.30 16.72 -32.65
N GLU A 286 -6.37 16.02 -32.28
CA GLU A 286 -7.44 16.58 -31.45
C GLU A 286 -6.94 16.96 -30.05
N ILE A 287 -6.13 16.11 -29.42
CA ILE A 287 -5.48 16.39 -28.13
C ILE A 287 -4.59 17.63 -28.25
N LEU A 288 -3.79 17.74 -29.31
CA LEU A 288 -2.93 18.91 -29.54
C LEU A 288 -3.75 20.19 -29.73
N ALA A 289 -4.87 20.13 -30.44
CA ALA A 289 -5.74 21.27 -30.71
C ALA A 289 -6.58 21.72 -29.46
N SER A 290 -6.74 20.85 -28.48
CA SER A 290 -7.54 21.12 -27.26
C SER A 290 -6.77 21.82 -26.14
N ARG A 291 -5.52 22.18 -26.35
CA ARG A 291 -4.61 22.80 -25.35
C ARG A 291 -4.84 24.28 -25.13
#